data_c7c661b905a09d23d4a1cbf17a00c3f5
#
_entry.id   c7c661b905a09d23d4a1cbf17a00c3f5
#
_cell.length_a   1.000
_cell.length_b   1.000
_cell.length_c   1.000
_cell.angle_alpha   90.00
_cell.angle_beta   90.00
_cell.angle_gamma   90.00
#
_symmetry.space_group_name_H-M   'P 1'
#
loop_
_entity.id
_entity.type
_entity.pdbx_description
1 polymer ?
#
loop_
_entity_poly.entity_id
_entity_poly.type
_entity_poly.pdbx_seq_one_letter_code
_entity_poly.pdbx_strand_id
1 'polypeptide(L)'
;MYKVLIVEDDPMVAMINTHYVEQDSRFYVVQSFRNGNDAFKYLSENQVDLTILDVYMPVLDGLSLLKKIRTEEINTDIIMVTASNDKNTLDTVLNFGVIDYLVKPFVQERFQQALDKFVECRVQKNNVCVLDQKKIDEIMNSEHLGKNNFELPKGIQEKTLDKIREYLREDTNSGHTSEQIAAFLDISKVTVRKYMHYLTKNSEVIEQINYDTGGRPCMVYFMK
;
A
#
# COMPACT_ATOMS: atom_id res chain seq x y z
N MET A 1 14.59 -8.87 18.59
CA MET A 1 13.25 -8.28 18.73
C MET A 1 13.33 -6.82 18.32
N TYR A 2 12.39 -6.36 17.48
CA TYR A 2 12.33 -4.98 17.01
C TYR A 2 11.65 -4.07 18.02
N LYS A 3 12.23 -2.90 18.24
CA LYS A 3 11.73 -1.84 19.15
C LYS A 3 10.66 -1.03 18.42
N VAL A 4 9.45 -1.02 18.96
CA VAL A 4 8.33 -0.29 18.37
C VAL A 4 7.92 0.88 19.27
N LEU A 5 7.79 2.06 18.66
CA LEU A 5 7.19 3.24 19.26
C LEU A 5 5.76 3.40 18.73
N ILE A 6 4.82 3.71 19.61
CA ILE A 6 3.45 4.07 19.23
C ILE A 6 3.23 5.56 19.47
N VAL A 7 2.71 6.28 18.48
CA VAL A 7 2.37 7.70 18.58
C VAL A 7 0.92 7.87 18.14
N GLU A 8 0.04 8.00 19.12
CA GLU A 8 -1.43 7.99 18.95
C GLU A 8 -2.05 8.77 20.10
N ASP A 9 -2.91 9.76 19.82
CA ASP A 9 -3.52 10.61 20.84
C ASP A 9 -4.70 9.93 21.57
N ASP A 10 -5.41 9.03 20.87
CA ASP A 10 -6.48 8.23 21.48
C ASP A 10 -5.88 7.05 22.28
N PRO A 11 -6.05 7.04 23.62
CA PRO A 11 -5.47 6.00 24.45
C PRO A 11 -6.04 4.61 24.19
N MET A 12 -7.30 4.51 23.70
CA MET A 12 -7.89 3.21 23.36
C MET A 12 -7.28 2.64 22.08
N VAL A 13 -7.10 3.48 21.06
CA VAL A 13 -6.43 3.08 19.81
C VAL A 13 -4.96 2.73 20.07
N ALA A 14 -4.26 3.53 20.89
CA ALA A 14 -2.89 3.22 21.29
C ALA A 14 -2.79 1.86 21.99
N MET A 15 -3.74 1.51 22.86
CA MET A 15 -3.81 0.21 23.54
C MET A 15 -4.06 -0.93 22.54
N ILE A 16 -4.95 -0.74 21.56
CA ILE A 16 -5.22 -1.74 20.51
C ILE A 16 -3.97 -1.95 19.65
N ASN A 17 -3.32 -0.88 19.23
CA ASN A 17 -2.07 -0.96 18.45
C ASN A 17 -0.97 -1.67 19.24
N THR A 18 -0.82 -1.36 20.54
CA THR A 18 0.11 -2.05 21.44
C THR A 18 -0.19 -3.55 21.49
N HIS A 19 -1.45 -3.92 21.68
CA HIS A 19 -1.87 -5.30 21.71
C HIS A 19 -1.54 -6.05 20.41
N TYR A 20 -1.81 -5.44 19.25
CA TYR A 20 -1.48 -6.03 17.94
C TYR A 20 0.02 -6.23 17.74
N VAL A 21 0.85 -5.28 18.18
CA VAL A 21 2.31 -5.39 18.13
C VAL A 21 2.79 -6.53 19.02
N GLU A 22 2.31 -6.61 20.27
CA GLU A 22 2.78 -7.57 21.28
C GLU A 22 2.33 -9.01 21.04
N GLN A 23 1.32 -9.23 20.18
CA GLN A 23 0.96 -10.57 19.72
C GLN A 23 2.01 -11.20 18.80
N ASP A 24 2.90 -10.41 18.24
CA ASP A 24 3.98 -10.89 17.41
C ASP A 24 5.32 -10.87 18.18
N SER A 25 5.84 -12.04 18.48
CA SER A 25 7.07 -12.22 19.27
C SER A 25 8.33 -11.58 18.65
N ARG A 26 8.27 -11.12 17.40
CA ARG A 26 9.36 -10.40 16.74
C ARG A 26 9.50 -8.97 17.24
N PHE A 27 8.46 -8.41 17.85
CA PHE A 27 8.35 -7.00 18.24
C PHE A 27 8.10 -6.83 19.74
N TYR A 28 8.40 -5.63 20.25
CA TYR A 28 7.94 -5.17 21.57
C TYR A 28 7.80 -3.65 21.57
N VAL A 29 6.80 -3.14 22.29
CA VAL A 29 6.56 -1.71 22.41
C VAL A 29 7.49 -1.13 23.49
N VAL A 30 8.35 -0.17 23.09
CA VAL A 30 9.26 0.49 24.02
C VAL A 30 8.59 1.65 24.73
N GLN A 31 7.69 2.36 24.06
CA GLN A 31 6.95 3.49 24.62
C GLN A 31 5.75 3.84 23.73
N SER A 32 4.79 4.57 24.34
CA SER A 32 3.65 5.16 23.64
C SER A 32 3.53 6.64 24.00
N PHE A 33 3.36 7.51 23.01
CA PHE A 33 3.18 8.96 23.17
C PHE A 33 1.87 9.42 22.56
N ARG A 34 1.27 10.47 23.14
CA ARG A 34 0.00 11.04 22.72
C ARG A 34 0.14 12.28 21.82
N ASN A 35 1.34 12.71 21.54
CA ASN A 35 1.64 13.85 20.68
C ASN A 35 2.99 13.71 20.01
N GLY A 36 3.17 14.41 18.89
CA GLY A 36 4.38 14.33 18.10
C GLY A 36 5.62 14.94 18.77
N ASN A 37 5.48 15.93 19.65
CA ASN A 37 6.64 16.59 20.27
C ASN A 37 7.38 15.67 21.24
N ASP A 38 6.64 14.98 22.12
CA ASP A 38 7.23 14.05 23.07
C ASP A 38 7.83 12.83 22.34
N ALA A 39 7.14 12.35 21.30
CA ALA A 39 7.65 11.29 20.45
C ALA A 39 8.94 11.69 19.74
N PHE A 40 9.00 12.91 19.18
CA PHE A 40 10.22 13.44 18.53
C PHE A 40 11.39 13.50 19.49
N LYS A 41 11.20 14.05 20.70
CA LYS A 41 12.25 14.12 21.71
C LYS A 41 12.77 12.72 22.05
N TYR A 42 11.87 11.77 22.25
CA TYR A 42 12.26 10.39 22.53
C TYR A 42 13.06 9.76 21.39
N LEU A 43 12.61 9.93 20.13
CA LEU A 43 13.27 9.42 18.94
C LEU A 43 14.66 10.04 18.72
N SER A 44 14.88 11.28 19.13
CA SER A 44 16.18 11.95 19.04
C SER A 44 17.22 11.40 20.05
N GLU A 45 16.76 10.80 21.14
CA GLU A 45 17.60 10.29 22.21
C GLU A 45 17.71 8.74 22.20
N ASN A 46 16.80 8.05 21.53
CA ASN A 46 16.67 6.60 21.60
C ASN A 46 16.58 5.96 20.22
N GLN A 47 17.18 4.77 20.07
CA GLN A 47 17.03 3.98 18.85
C GLN A 47 15.71 3.20 18.88
N VAL A 48 14.92 3.42 17.84
CA VAL A 48 13.62 2.75 17.59
C VAL A 48 13.64 2.18 16.17
N ASP A 49 13.28 0.92 16.04
CA ASP A 49 13.29 0.26 14.73
C ASP A 49 12.08 0.64 13.89
N LEU A 50 10.89 0.71 14.50
CA LEU A 50 9.62 0.98 13.86
C LEU A 50 8.80 1.97 14.68
N THR A 51 8.24 2.98 14.03
CA THR A 51 7.28 3.91 14.62
C THR A 51 5.92 3.73 13.96
N ILE A 52 4.89 3.43 14.77
CA ILE A 52 3.49 3.43 14.36
C ILE A 52 2.92 4.79 14.68
N LEU A 53 2.55 5.55 13.66
CA LEU A 53 2.30 6.98 13.76
C LEU A 53 0.91 7.33 13.25
N ASP A 54 0.05 7.88 14.12
CA ASP A 54 -1.19 8.49 13.67
C ASP A 54 -0.94 9.82 12.94
N VAL A 55 -1.73 10.07 11.90
CA VAL A 55 -1.69 11.32 11.15
C VAL A 55 -2.27 12.47 11.95
N TYR A 56 -3.41 12.25 12.59
CA TYR A 56 -4.20 13.31 13.24
C TYR A 56 -4.00 13.33 14.74
N MET A 57 -3.10 14.17 15.19
CA MET A 57 -2.81 14.35 16.62
C MET A 57 -2.75 15.84 16.96
N PRO A 58 -3.06 16.21 18.22
CA PRO A 58 -2.93 17.59 18.67
C PRO A 58 -1.45 18.00 18.79
N VAL A 59 -1.21 19.31 18.80
CA VAL A 59 0.08 19.98 19.00
C VAL A 59 1.04 19.82 17.82
N LEU A 60 1.49 18.62 17.52
CA LEU A 60 2.30 18.25 16.35
C LEU A 60 1.67 17.04 15.69
N ASP A 61 1.09 17.23 14.51
CA ASP A 61 0.48 16.17 13.72
C ASP A 61 1.51 15.18 13.17
N GLY A 62 1.03 14.00 12.76
CA GLY A 62 1.91 12.93 12.29
C GLY A 62 2.69 13.26 11.02
N LEU A 63 2.13 14.06 10.10
CA LEU A 63 2.85 14.47 8.89
C LEU A 63 4.00 15.42 9.22
N SER A 64 3.77 16.34 10.13
CA SER A 64 4.80 17.27 10.62
C SER A 64 5.89 16.53 11.37
N LEU A 65 5.52 15.54 12.19
CA LEU A 65 6.48 14.67 12.87
C LEU A 65 7.28 13.83 11.86
N LEU A 66 6.63 13.21 10.87
CA LEU A 66 7.30 12.46 9.81
C LEU A 66 8.35 13.31 9.07
N LYS A 67 7.99 14.54 8.68
CA LYS A 67 8.91 15.49 8.05
C LYS A 67 10.11 15.78 8.94
N LYS A 68 9.89 16.07 10.23
CA LYS A 68 10.96 16.31 11.20
C LYS A 68 11.89 15.10 11.34
N ILE A 69 11.36 13.90 11.48
CA ILE A 69 12.13 12.65 11.56
C ILE A 69 13.06 12.52 10.34
N ARG A 70 12.56 12.80 9.13
CA ARG A 70 13.36 12.71 7.89
C ARG A 70 14.37 13.85 7.77
N THR A 71 14.03 15.07 8.17
CA THR A 71 14.95 16.24 8.14
C THR A 71 16.11 16.07 9.11
N GLU A 72 15.86 15.51 10.29
CA GLU A 72 16.88 15.26 11.31
C GLU A 72 17.58 13.89 11.13
N GLU A 73 17.32 13.21 10.00
CA GLU A 73 17.93 11.91 9.64
C GLU A 73 17.78 10.82 10.72
N ILE A 74 16.68 10.88 11.52
CA ILE A 74 16.41 9.87 12.54
C ILE A 74 16.07 8.54 11.87
N ASN A 75 16.88 7.53 12.18
CA ASN A 75 16.76 6.20 11.57
C ASN A 75 15.67 5.36 12.25
N THR A 76 14.44 5.57 11.85
CA THR A 76 13.29 4.72 12.20
C THR A 76 12.44 4.48 10.96
N ASP A 77 11.98 3.25 10.76
CA ASP A 77 10.98 2.95 9.73
C ASP A 77 9.59 3.34 10.27
N ILE A 78 8.67 3.72 9.38
CA ILE A 78 7.37 4.26 9.79
C ILE A 78 6.23 3.52 9.10
N ILE A 79 5.22 3.13 9.89
CA ILE A 79 3.88 2.75 9.42
C ILE A 79 2.94 3.87 9.85
N MET A 80 2.27 4.49 8.87
CA MET A 80 1.27 5.53 9.14
C MET A 80 -0.09 4.89 9.42
N VAL A 81 -0.80 5.48 10.38
CA VAL A 81 -2.18 5.13 10.71
C VAL A 81 -3.05 6.38 10.57
N THR A 82 -4.25 6.30 10.02
CA THR A 82 -5.06 7.49 9.77
C THR A 82 -6.56 7.19 9.70
N ALA A 83 -7.37 8.16 10.08
CA ALA A 83 -8.82 8.12 9.89
C ALA A 83 -9.27 8.61 8.49
N SER A 84 -8.36 9.16 7.67
CA SER A 84 -8.70 9.78 6.37
C SER A 84 -8.15 9.00 5.19
N ASN A 85 -8.95 8.96 4.12
CA ASN A 85 -8.59 8.45 2.79
C ASN A 85 -8.16 9.58 1.84
N ASP A 86 -7.69 10.73 2.37
CA ASP A 86 -7.29 11.85 1.54
C ASP A 86 -6.07 11.51 0.68
N LYS A 87 -6.26 11.62 -0.64
CA LYS A 87 -5.23 11.29 -1.64
C LYS A 87 -3.97 12.14 -1.48
N ASN A 88 -4.12 13.43 -1.16
CA ASN A 88 -2.98 14.34 -1.03
C ASN A 88 -2.09 13.95 0.15
N THR A 89 -2.72 13.54 1.25
CA THR A 89 -2.02 13.02 2.44
C THR A 89 -1.28 11.73 2.11
N LEU A 90 -1.92 10.82 1.37
CA LEU A 90 -1.32 9.55 0.96
C LEU A 90 -0.08 9.78 0.06
N ASP A 91 -0.21 10.59 -0.98
CA ASP A 91 0.90 10.91 -1.89
C ASP A 91 2.09 11.55 -1.14
N THR A 92 1.80 12.43 -0.19
CA THR A 92 2.83 13.05 0.66
C THR A 92 3.55 12.02 1.51
N VAL A 93 2.82 11.15 2.19
CA VAL A 93 3.36 10.11 3.08
C VAL A 93 4.24 9.12 2.30
N LEU A 94 3.80 8.69 1.12
CA LEU A 94 4.57 7.77 0.26
C LEU A 94 5.91 8.38 -0.17
N ASN A 95 5.95 9.67 -0.48
CA ASN A 95 7.19 10.38 -0.85
C ASN A 95 8.21 10.44 0.30
N PHE A 96 7.79 10.31 1.55
CA PHE A 96 8.67 10.25 2.73
C PHE A 96 9.16 8.83 3.08
N GLY A 97 8.90 7.84 2.22
CA GLY A 97 9.43 6.48 2.37
C GLY A 97 8.90 5.77 3.61
N VAL A 98 7.58 5.76 3.82
CA VAL A 98 6.93 4.95 4.85
C VAL A 98 6.80 3.50 4.38
N ILE A 99 6.87 2.56 5.32
CA ILE A 99 6.71 1.13 5.03
C ILE A 99 5.30 0.79 4.58
N ASP A 100 4.30 1.34 5.29
CA ASP A 100 2.89 1.08 4.98
C ASP A 100 1.98 2.20 5.50
N TYR A 101 0.72 2.16 5.03
CA TYR A 101 -0.31 3.12 5.37
C TYR A 101 -1.61 2.40 5.70
N LEU A 102 -2.13 2.59 6.91
CA LEU A 102 -3.30 1.93 7.44
C LEU A 102 -4.45 2.92 7.63
N VAL A 103 -5.59 2.63 7.03
CA VAL A 103 -6.80 3.46 7.19
C VAL A 103 -7.70 2.86 8.26
N LYS A 104 -8.02 3.65 9.28
CA LYS A 104 -8.96 3.29 10.36
C LYS A 104 -10.41 3.25 9.81
N PRO A 105 -11.24 2.26 10.17
CA PRO A 105 -10.94 1.11 11.01
C PRO A 105 -10.23 -0.01 10.20
N PHE A 106 -9.23 -0.64 10.80
CA PHE A 106 -8.54 -1.80 10.23
C PHE A 106 -8.65 -3.01 11.17
N VAL A 107 -8.56 -4.19 10.58
CA VAL A 107 -8.55 -5.47 11.31
C VAL A 107 -7.13 -5.88 11.63
N GLN A 108 -6.97 -6.77 12.61
CA GLN A 108 -5.67 -7.26 13.08
C GLN A 108 -4.84 -7.85 11.94
N GLU A 109 -5.45 -8.60 11.04
CA GLU A 109 -4.76 -9.24 9.90
C GLU A 109 -4.11 -8.19 8.99
N ARG A 110 -4.76 -7.03 8.77
CA ARG A 110 -4.18 -5.95 7.98
C ARG A 110 -3.00 -5.28 8.70
N PHE A 111 -3.08 -5.14 10.01
CA PHE A 111 -1.98 -4.62 10.82
C PHE A 111 -0.79 -5.57 10.80
N GLN A 112 -1.02 -6.88 10.92
CA GLN A 112 0.01 -7.90 10.84
C GLN A 112 0.73 -7.90 9.50
N GLN A 113 0.01 -7.72 8.38
CA GLN A 113 0.61 -7.58 7.05
C GLN A 113 1.57 -6.38 6.98
N ALA A 114 1.27 -5.28 7.65
CA ALA A 114 2.16 -4.12 7.70
C ALA A 114 3.44 -4.41 8.50
N LEU A 115 3.33 -5.17 9.60
CA LEU A 115 4.48 -5.64 10.36
C LEU A 115 5.35 -6.62 9.55
N ASP A 116 4.74 -7.54 8.82
CA ASP A 116 5.45 -8.48 7.95
C ASP A 116 6.22 -7.74 6.85
N LYS A 117 5.60 -6.75 6.21
CA LYS A 117 6.23 -5.89 5.22
C LYS A 117 7.47 -5.15 5.78
N PHE A 118 7.39 -4.67 7.02
CA PHE A 118 8.55 -4.06 7.68
C PHE A 118 9.69 -5.08 7.83
N VAL A 119 9.40 -6.30 8.30
CA VAL A 119 10.43 -7.35 8.46
C VAL A 119 11.06 -7.70 7.12
N GLU A 120 10.27 -7.87 6.07
CA GLU A 120 10.76 -8.14 4.71
C GLU A 120 11.70 -7.03 4.21
N CYS A 121 11.32 -5.76 4.37
CA CYS A 121 12.17 -4.63 4.01
C CYS A 121 13.50 -4.63 4.79
N ARG A 122 13.47 -4.94 6.10
CA ARG A 122 14.68 -5.02 6.94
C ARG A 122 15.59 -6.18 6.55
N VAL A 123 15.02 -7.36 6.24
CA VAL A 123 15.79 -8.52 5.77
C VAL A 123 16.45 -8.22 4.43
N GLN A 124 15.74 -7.58 3.50
CA GLN A 124 16.30 -7.17 2.21
C GLN A 124 17.44 -6.16 2.38
N LYS A 125 17.26 -5.11 3.19
CA LYS A 125 18.32 -4.12 3.51
C LYS A 125 19.56 -4.78 4.11
N ASN A 126 19.42 -5.77 4.99
CA ASN A 126 20.54 -6.47 5.64
C ASN A 126 21.26 -7.47 4.71
N ASN A 127 20.56 -8.04 3.71
CA ASN A 127 21.14 -8.98 2.75
C ASN A 127 21.95 -8.28 1.64
N VAL A 128 22.00 -6.96 1.62
CA VAL A 128 22.71 -6.13 0.63
C VAL A 128 24.19 -5.92 1.00
N CYS A 129 24.85 -6.89 1.62
CA CYS A 129 26.30 -6.83 1.89
C CYS A 129 27.22 -7.01 0.68
N VAL A 130 26.69 -7.38 -0.50
CA VAL A 130 27.42 -7.40 -1.78
C VAL A 130 26.48 -6.90 -2.86
N LEU A 131 26.60 -5.62 -3.20
CA LEU A 131 25.86 -4.99 -4.29
C LEU A 131 26.48 -5.42 -5.63
N ASP A 132 26.00 -6.52 -6.21
CA ASP A 132 26.11 -6.75 -7.64
C ASP A 132 25.09 -5.87 -8.37
N GLN A 133 25.45 -5.27 -9.51
CA GLN A 133 24.59 -4.34 -10.27
C GLN A 133 23.19 -4.93 -10.52
N LYS A 134 23.08 -6.25 -10.74
CA LYS A 134 21.79 -6.93 -10.90
C LYS A 134 20.88 -6.82 -9.66
N LYS A 135 21.46 -6.91 -8.45
CA LYS A 135 20.71 -6.73 -7.21
C LYS A 135 20.30 -5.29 -6.97
N ILE A 136 21.14 -4.32 -7.38
CA ILE A 136 20.77 -2.90 -7.37
C ILE A 136 19.58 -2.66 -8.29
N ASP A 137 19.63 -3.19 -9.51
CA ASP A 137 18.55 -3.05 -10.48
C ASP A 137 17.25 -3.74 -10.02
N GLU A 138 17.34 -4.88 -9.34
CA GLU A 138 16.21 -5.55 -8.70
C GLU A 138 15.60 -4.72 -7.56
N ILE A 139 16.41 -4.10 -6.71
CA ILE A 139 15.98 -3.23 -5.61
C ILE A 139 15.35 -1.96 -6.19
N MET A 140 16.00 -1.29 -7.13
CA MET A 140 15.47 -0.07 -7.76
C MET A 140 14.20 -0.36 -8.57
N ASN A 141 14.11 -1.52 -9.20
CA ASN A 141 12.87 -1.96 -9.87
C ASN A 141 11.78 -2.35 -8.87
N SER A 142 12.12 -2.78 -7.65
CA SER A 142 11.15 -3.06 -6.59
C SER A 142 10.67 -1.78 -5.87
N GLU A 143 11.49 -0.73 -5.80
CA GLU A 143 11.09 0.58 -5.27
C GLU A 143 10.19 1.38 -6.24
N HIS A 144 10.39 1.22 -7.57
CA HIS A 144 9.46 1.74 -8.58
C HIS A 144 8.25 0.85 -8.84
N LEU A 145 8.29 -0.38 -8.38
CA LEU A 145 7.16 -1.28 -8.33
C LEU A 145 6.66 -1.33 -6.87
N GLY A 146 5.95 -0.29 -6.45
CA GLY A 146 4.87 -0.44 -5.50
C GLY A 146 3.82 -1.41 -6.09
N LYS A 147 4.26 -2.53 -6.63
CA LYS A 147 3.43 -3.68 -6.92
C LYS A 147 3.06 -4.27 -5.58
N ASN A 148 1.92 -3.76 -5.08
CA ASN A 148 1.07 -4.54 -4.24
C ASN A 148 1.18 -6.01 -4.68
N ASN A 149 1.87 -6.86 -3.91
CA ASN A 149 1.55 -8.27 -3.84
C ASN A 149 0.15 -8.34 -3.20
N PHE A 150 -0.86 -7.82 -3.93
CA PHE A 150 -2.22 -8.26 -3.72
C PHE A 150 -2.20 -9.72 -4.17
N GLU A 151 -2.38 -10.63 -3.23
CA GLU A 151 -2.89 -11.94 -3.60
C GLU A 151 -4.08 -11.68 -4.51
N LEU A 152 -3.97 -12.12 -5.75
CA LEU A 152 -5.03 -11.93 -6.74
C LEU A 152 -6.31 -12.51 -6.14
N PRO A 153 -7.42 -11.79 -6.16
CA PRO A 153 -8.68 -12.26 -5.60
C PRO A 153 -8.99 -13.66 -6.12
N LYS A 154 -9.53 -14.54 -5.26
CA LYS A 154 -9.88 -15.92 -5.64
C LYS A 154 -10.56 -15.98 -7.01
N GLY A 155 -9.93 -16.68 -7.95
CA GLY A 155 -10.40 -16.86 -9.32
C GLY A 155 -9.93 -15.80 -10.32
N ILE A 156 -8.94 -14.96 -10.00
CA ILE A 156 -8.15 -14.18 -10.95
C ILE A 156 -6.78 -14.83 -11.07
N GLN A 157 -6.37 -15.18 -12.27
CA GLN A 157 -5.08 -15.77 -12.59
C GLN A 157 -4.21 -14.71 -13.29
N GLU A 158 -2.97 -14.56 -12.87
CA GLU A 158 -2.05 -13.56 -13.39
C GLU A 158 -1.84 -13.71 -14.90
N LYS A 159 -1.64 -14.92 -15.39
CA LYS A 159 -1.48 -15.20 -16.83
C LYS A 159 -2.66 -14.72 -17.69
N THR A 160 -3.88 -14.83 -17.18
CA THR A 160 -5.08 -14.36 -17.90
C THR A 160 -5.21 -12.85 -17.81
N LEU A 161 -4.84 -12.27 -16.67
CA LEU A 161 -4.82 -10.84 -16.45
C LEU A 161 -3.83 -10.14 -17.39
N ASP A 162 -2.63 -10.69 -17.56
CA ASP A 162 -1.61 -10.16 -18.46
C ASP A 162 -2.03 -10.22 -19.92
N LYS A 163 -2.66 -11.31 -20.35
CA LYS A 163 -3.22 -11.42 -21.72
C LYS A 163 -4.31 -10.36 -21.98
N ILE A 164 -5.16 -10.08 -20.98
CA ILE A 164 -6.17 -9.03 -21.09
C ILE A 164 -5.51 -7.66 -21.19
N ARG A 165 -4.49 -7.39 -20.37
CA ARG A 165 -3.71 -6.14 -20.42
C ARG A 165 -3.04 -5.95 -21.78
N GLU A 166 -2.42 -7.00 -22.31
CA GLU A 166 -1.74 -6.98 -23.62
C GLU A 166 -2.74 -6.65 -24.73
N TYR A 167 -3.86 -7.33 -24.77
CA TYR A 167 -4.94 -7.05 -25.74
C TYR A 167 -5.45 -5.61 -25.67
N LEU A 168 -5.66 -5.06 -24.47
CA LEU A 168 -6.13 -3.68 -24.31
C LEU A 168 -5.07 -2.63 -24.66
N ARG A 169 -3.78 -2.98 -24.59
CA ARG A 169 -2.66 -2.09 -24.96
C ARG A 169 -2.43 -2.00 -26.45
N GLU A 170 -2.79 -3.04 -27.23
CA GLU A 170 -2.62 -3.03 -28.69
C GLU A 170 -3.46 -1.95 -29.37
N ASP A 171 -4.60 -1.57 -28.77
CA ASP A 171 -5.44 -0.48 -29.28
C ASP A 171 -6.04 0.34 -28.12
N THR A 172 -5.24 1.25 -27.60
CA THR A 172 -5.61 2.11 -26.48
C THR A 172 -6.67 3.16 -26.82
N ASN A 173 -6.88 3.46 -28.10
CA ASN A 173 -7.84 4.47 -28.55
C ASN A 173 -9.23 3.89 -28.81
N SER A 174 -9.37 2.58 -28.94
CA SER A 174 -10.65 1.91 -29.19
C SER A 174 -11.22 1.35 -27.90
N GLY A 175 -12.50 1.56 -27.67
CA GLY A 175 -13.19 0.93 -26.56
C GLY A 175 -13.53 -0.53 -26.89
N HIS A 176 -13.25 -1.44 -25.96
CA HIS A 176 -13.45 -2.87 -26.11
C HIS A 176 -14.64 -3.37 -25.29
N THR A 177 -15.52 -4.19 -25.86
CA THR A 177 -16.62 -4.82 -25.13
C THR A 177 -16.18 -6.15 -24.50
N SER A 178 -16.90 -6.60 -23.45
CA SER A 178 -16.65 -7.93 -22.85
C SER A 178 -16.75 -9.06 -23.87
N GLU A 179 -17.58 -8.90 -24.92
CA GLU A 179 -17.75 -9.84 -26.01
C GLU A 179 -16.52 -9.96 -26.88
N GLN A 180 -15.93 -8.83 -27.28
CA GLN A 180 -14.71 -8.77 -28.09
C GLN A 180 -13.52 -9.39 -27.37
N ILE A 181 -13.32 -9.00 -26.10
CA ILE A 181 -12.25 -9.56 -25.27
C ILE A 181 -12.44 -11.07 -25.07
N ALA A 182 -13.67 -11.52 -24.82
CA ALA A 182 -14.01 -12.94 -24.64
C ALA A 182 -13.71 -13.76 -25.88
N ALA A 183 -14.09 -13.24 -27.06
CA ALA A 183 -13.86 -13.90 -28.34
C ALA A 183 -12.36 -13.97 -28.69
N PHE A 184 -11.59 -12.93 -28.41
CA PHE A 184 -10.16 -12.90 -28.69
C PHE A 184 -9.35 -13.87 -27.81
N LEU A 185 -9.68 -13.92 -26.52
CA LEU A 185 -8.93 -14.71 -25.54
C LEU A 185 -9.47 -16.14 -25.34
N ASP A 186 -10.55 -16.50 -26.04
CA ASP A 186 -11.26 -17.79 -25.92
C ASP A 186 -11.67 -18.10 -24.45
N ILE A 187 -12.23 -17.10 -23.77
CA ILE A 187 -12.72 -17.21 -22.39
C ILE A 187 -14.17 -16.75 -22.26
N SER A 188 -14.85 -17.13 -21.18
CA SER A 188 -16.24 -16.76 -20.99
C SER A 188 -16.40 -15.25 -20.73
N LYS A 189 -17.51 -14.64 -21.20
CA LYS A 189 -17.88 -13.23 -20.91
C LYS A 189 -17.95 -12.95 -19.40
N VAL A 190 -18.38 -13.93 -18.61
CA VAL A 190 -18.46 -13.84 -17.15
C VAL A 190 -17.05 -13.71 -16.55
N THR A 191 -16.10 -14.49 -17.08
CA THR A 191 -14.70 -14.40 -16.72
C THR A 191 -14.16 -13.02 -17.07
N VAL A 192 -14.33 -12.56 -18.31
CA VAL A 192 -13.88 -11.22 -18.73
C VAL A 192 -14.40 -10.13 -17.79
N ARG A 193 -15.69 -10.09 -17.50
CA ARG A 193 -16.29 -9.08 -16.62
C ARG A 193 -15.65 -9.07 -15.24
N LYS A 194 -15.29 -10.24 -14.69
CA LYS A 194 -14.61 -10.35 -13.41
C LYS A 194 -13.23 -9.69 -13.45
N TYR A 195 -12.48 -9.92 -14.54
CA TYR A 195 -11.16 -9.31 -14.73
C TYR A 195 -11.27 -7.81 -15.01
N MET A 196 -12.23 -7.38 -15.83
CA MET A 196 -12.47 -5.95 -16.10
C MET A 196 -12.86 -5.20 -14.84
N HIS A 197 -13.74 -5.75 -14.00
CA HIS A 197 -14.06 -5.17 -12.70
C HIS A 197 -12.80 -5.01 -11.80
N TYR A 198 -11.91 -6.00 -11.81
CA TYR A 198 -10.64 -5.91 -11.07
C TYR A 198 -9.74 -4.79 -11.62
N LEU A 199 -9.58 -4.70 -12.96
CA LEU A 199 -8.77 -3.67 -13.61
C LEU A 199 -9.36 -2.25 -13.43
N THR A 200 -10.69 -2.11 -13.45
CA THR A 200 -11.38 -0.84 -13.17
C THR A 200 -11.16 -0.41 -11.71
N LYS A 201 -11.28 -1.35 -10.77
CA LYS A 201 -11.04 -1.09 -9.35
C LYS A 201 -9.59 -0.64 -9.08
N ASN A 202 -8.63 -1.16 -9.85
CA ASN A 202 -7.21 -0.76 -9.77
C ASN A 202 -6.89 0.47 -10.62
N SER A 203 -7.90 1.14 -11.20
CA SER A 203 -7.73 2.33 -12.04
C SER A 203 -6.86 2.12 -13.29
N GLU A 204 -6.70 0.87 -13.75
CA GLU A 204 -5.98 0.53 -14.99
C GLU A 204 -6.89 0.70 -16.22
N VAL A 205 -8.20 0.59 -16.04
CA VAL A 205 -9.20 0.64 -17.10
C VAL A 205 -10.33 1.57 -16.71
N ILE A 206 -10.87 2.30 -17.69
CA ILE A 206 -12.07 3.13 -17.55
C ILE A 206 -13.22 2.39 -18.21
N GLU A 207 -14.37 2.30 -17.52
CA GLU A 207 -15.60 1.74 -18.08
C GLU A 207 -16.58 2.85 -18.47
N GLN A 208 -17.20 2.72 -19.64
CA GLN A 208 -18.22 3.64 -20.14
C GLN A 208 -19.39 2.85 -20.71
N ILE A 209 -20.59 3.40 -20.56
CA ILE A 209 -21.78 2.80 -21.17
C ILE A 209 -21.93 3.38 -22.58
N ASN A 210 -21.91 2.52 -23.59
CA ASN A 210 -22.22 2.89 -24.96
C ASN A 210 -23.71 2.64 -25.25
N TYR A 211 -24.42 3.70 -25.60
CA TYR A 211 -25.84 3.68 -25.98
C TYR A 211 -26.06 3.57 -27.48
N ASP A 212 -25.04 3.82 -28.32
CA ASP A 212 -25.16 3.88 -29.80
C ASP A 212 -25.03 2.52 -30.47
N THR A 213 -25.48 1.45 -29.82
CA THR A 213 -25.31 0.07 -30.32
C THR A 213 -26.48 -0.47 -31.14
N GLY A 214 -27.50 0.35 -31.41
CA GLY A 214 -28.75 -0.11 -32.12
C GLY A 214 -29.53 -1.20 -31.37
N GLY A 215 -29.16 -1.51 -30.14
CA GLY A 215 -29.74 -2.53 -29.26
C GLY A 215 -29.67 -2.16 -27.80
N ARG A 216 -29.41 -3.15 -26.92
CA ARG A 216 -29.21 -2.88 -25.47
C ARG A 216 -27.90 -2.17 -25.24
N PRO A 217 -27.84 -1.16 -24.32
CA PRO A 217 -26.60 -0.52 -23.93
C PRO A 217 -25.53 -1.56 -23.52
N CYS A 218 -24.31 -1.39 -23.98
CA CYS A 218 -23.20 -2.27 -23.62
C CYS A 218 -22.09 -1.50 -22.88
N MET A 219 -21.38 -2.20 -21.98
CA MET A 219 -20.22 -1.68 -21.30
C MET A 219 -19.01 -1.77 -22.21
N VAL A 220 -18.29 -0.67 -22.36
CA VAL A 220 -17.07 -0.54 -23.14
C VAL A 220 -15.94 -0.13 -22.21
N TYR A 221 -14.78 -0.75 -22.38
CA TYR A 221 -13.60 -0.60 -21.55
C TYR A 221 -12.46 0.05 -22.34
N PHE A 222 -11.81 1.03 -21.74
CA PHE A 222 -10.67 1.74 -22.31
C PHE A 222 -9.47 1.57 -21.38
N MET A 223 -8.30 1.29 -21.94
CA MET A 223 -7.05 1.34 -21.20
C MET A 223 -6.74 2.80 -20.80
N LYS A 224 -6.23 3.02 -19.60
CA LYS A 224 -5.96 4.37 -19.08
C LYS A 224 -4.53 4.80 -19.39
#